data_54ecea8bcb5f86201edeccb9aec63b37
#
_entry.id   54ecea8bcb5f86201edeccb9aec63b37
#
_cell.length_a   1.000
_cell.length_b   1.000
_cell.length_c   1.000
_cell.angle_alpha   90.00
_cell.angle_beta   90.00
_cell.angle_gamma   90.00
#
_symmetry.space_group_name_H-M   'P 1'
#
loop_
_entity.id
_entity.type
_entity.pdbx_description
1 polymer ?
#
loop_
_entity_poly.entity_id
_entity_poly.type
_entity_poly.pdbx_seq_one_letter_code
_entity_poly.pdbx_strand_id
1 'polypeptide(L)'
;MNVMDYSDDDCMNSFTNGQKSRAWNCLLNYRDKIFISDGCDTSNFSMSCDASIESITHPSSNDSICDQKIYPAIVIKNNSSDPMYTLDINYRLNGQQYTYQSWSGNLSQNMSDTVYLASLKNLQNNNILEIEVSLPNNKIDLDFSNNFLSTNYYSNIGRTVNIQVQTDNYAQENQWYLYDEVNNSIIDSGVVLNNNTLYEREYCLAQGCYHFVIFDSGNDGICCNF
;
A
#
# COMPACT_ATOMS: atom_id res chain seq x y z
N MET A 1 -2.43 19.50 32.74
CA MET A 1 -1.79 20.80 32.44
C MET A 1 -0.49 20.54 31.71
N ASN A 2 -0.09 21.41 30.80
CA ASN A 2 1.06 21.16 29.92
C ASN A 2 2.38 21.42 30.65
N VAL A 3 3.36 20.53 30.51
CA VAL A 3 4.70 20.63 31.12
C VAL A 3 5.49 21.88 30.64
N MET A 4 5.07 22.52 29.55
CA MET A 4 5.69 23.75 29.04
C MET A 4 4.93 25.02 29.39
N ASP A 5 3.99 24.95 30.33
CA ASP A 5 3.23 26.11 30.82
C ASP A 5 3.88 26.71 32.09
N TYR A 6 3.57 27.98 32.39
CA TYR A 6 4.04 28.70 33.59
C TYR A 6 3.12 28.39 34.79
N SER A 7 2.99 27.14 35.18
CA SER A 7 2.22 26.69 36.32
C SER A 7 3.10 25.92 37.29
N ASP A 8 2.62 25.73 38.54
CA ASP A 8 3.34 24.97 39.55
C ASP A 8 3.63 23.55 39.07
N ASP A 9 4.82 23.03 39.40
CA ASP A 9 5.33 21.75 38.96
C ASP A 9 4.39 20.58 39.28
N ASP A 10 3.68 20.64 40.38
CA ASP A 10 2.70 19.62 40.78
C ASP A 10 1.50 19.48 39.82
N CYS A 11 1.29 20.47 38.96
CA CYS A 11 0.22 20.47 37.97
C CYS A 11 0.69 20.09 36.55
N MET A 12 1.99 19.97 36.31
CA MET A 12 2.57 19.73 34.99
C MET A 12 2.72 18.25 34.73
N ASN A 13 1.75 17.64 34.05
CA ASN A 13 1.69 16.20 33.82
C ASN A 13 1.42 15.77 32.38
N SER A 14 1.42 16.68 31.42
CA SER A 14 1.10 16.34 30.03
C SER A 14 1.88 17.17 29.00
N PHE A 15 2.15 16.55 27.87
CA PHE A 15 2.66 17.20 26.67
C PHE A 15 1.60 17.18 25.57
N THR A 16 1.55 18.22 24.74
CA THR A 16 0.79 18.15 23.51
C THR A 16 1.48 17.20 22.51
N ASN A 17 0.74 16.66 21.57
CA ASN A 17 1.32 15.80 20.53
C ASN A 17 2.46 16.49 19.75
N GLY A 18 2.33 17.79 19.46
CA GLY A 18 3.39 18.56 18.81
C GLY A 18 4.66 18.73 19.64
N GLN A 19 4.51 18.87 20.96
CA GLN A 19 5.65 18.93 21.87
C GLN A 19 6.33 17.56 22.00
N LYS A 20 5.55 16.50 22.09
CA LYS A 20 6.06 15.12 22.10
C LYS A 20 6.86 14.83 20.83
N SER A 21 6.30 15.12 19.65
CA SER A 21 6.99 14.91 18.37
C SER A 21 8.27 15.72 18.25
N ARG A 22 8.25 16.99 18.72
CA ARG A 22 9.46 17.83 18.71
C ARG A 22 10.52 17.32 19.66
N ALA A 23 10.12 16.89 20.87
CA ALA A 23 11.03 16.31 21.85
C ALA A 23 11.69 15.03 21.31
N TRP A 24 10.92 14.15 20.66
CA TRP A 24 11.41 12.96 19.99
C TRP A 24 12.42 13.31 18.89
N ASN A 25 12.08 14.22 17.99
CA ASN A 25 13.01 14.63 16.93
C ASN A 25 14.31 15.22 17.47
N CYS A 26 14.25 15.98 18.57
CA CYS A 26 15.45 16.50 19.21
C CYS A 26 16.28 15.39 19.86
N LEU A 27 15.65 14.42 20.51
CA LEU A 27 16.36 13.28 21.11
C LEU A 27 17.03 12.44 20.03
N LEU A 28 16.34 12.10 18.98
CA LEU A 28 16.83 11.25 17.90
C LEU A 28 17.97 11.91 17.08
N ASN A 29 17.86 13.20 16.79
CA ASN A 29 18.84 13.87 15.91
C ASN A 29 20.03 14.49 16.66
N TYR A 30 19.90 14.80 17.94
CA TYR A 30 20.92 15.54 18.69
C TYR A 30 21.34 14.89 19.98
N ARG A 31 20.63 13.87 20.46
CA ARG A 31 20.86 13.21 21.75
C ARG A 31 20.68 11.68 21.67
N ASP A 32 20.96 11.10 20.53
CA ASP A 32 20.89 9.66 20.26
C ASP A 32 21.56 8.79 21.34
N LYS A 33 22.69 9.28 21.88
CA LYS A 33 23.42 8.59 22.96
C LYS A 33 22.68 8.51 24.31
N ILE A 34 21.58 9.27 24.49
CA ILE A 34 20.74 9.12 25.71
C ILE A 34 20.07 7.76 25.73
N PHE A 35 19.71 7.22 24.56
CA PHE A 35 19.05 5.91 24.44
C PHE A 35 19.96 4.72 24.70
N ILE A 36 21.27 4.93 24.62
CA ILE A 36 22.30 3.92 24.87
C ILE A 36 23.12 4.20 26.15
N SER A 37 22.68 5.18 26.97
CA SER A 37 23.40 5.52 28.21
C SER A 37 22.93 4.64 29.37
N ASP A 38 23.87 4.06 30.10
CA ASP A 38 23.61 3.26 31.30
C ASP A 38 23.15 4.10 32.53
N GLY A 39 22.77 5.37 32.30
CA GLY A 39 22.61 6.37 33.37
C GLY A 39 21.41 6.18 34.29
N CYS A 40 20.45 5.33 33.98
CA CYS A 40 19.22 5.19 34.77
C CYS A 40 18.81 3.77 35.13
N ASP A 41 19.47 2.73 34.65
CA ASP A 41 19.14 1.36 35.05
C ASP A 41 20.30 0.38 34.87
N THR A 42 20.71 -0.24 35.99
CA THR A 42 21.64 -1.36 35.99
C THR A 42 20.93 -2.73 35.87
N SER A 43 19.63 -2.75 35.78
CA SER A 43 18.85 -3.98 35.66
C SER A 43 18.21 -4.11 34.28
N ASN A 44 18.92 -4.83 33.39
CA ASN A 44 18.31 -5.49 32.21
C ASN A 44 17.49 -4.62 31.24
N PHE A 45 17.99 -3.48 30.81
CA PHE A 45 17.58 -2.99 29.50
C PHE A 45 18.20 -3.93 28.47
N SER A 46 17.51 -5.02 28.18
CA SER A 46 17.78 -5.78 26.98
C SER A 46 17.57 -4.82 25.80
N MET A 47 18.65 -4.26 25.28
CA MET A 47 18.68 -3.34 24.15
C MET A 47 18.43 -4.06 22.82
N SER A 48 17.49 -4.99 22.81
CA SER A 48 17.30 -5.91 21.70
C SER A 48 15.94 -5.76 21.00
N CYS A 49 15.39 -4.54 20.94
CA CYS A 49 14.18 -4.30 20.20
C CYS A 49 14.50 -3.54 18.92
N ASP A 50 14.43 -4.21 17.79
CA ASP A 50 14.62 -3.66 16.46
C ASP A 50 13.68 -4.39 15.51
N ALA A 51 12.73 -3.68 14.95
CA ALA A 51 11.81 -4.15 13.93
C ALA A 51 12.00 -3.33 12.66
N SER A 52 11.96 -3.94 11.52
CA SER A 52 12.09 -3.24 10.25
C SER A 52 10.94 -3.53 9.29
N ILE A 53 10.80 -2.67 8.30
CA ILE A 53 10.00 -2.94 7.11
C ILE A 53 10.96 -3.44 6.03
N GLU A 54 10.88 -4.71 5.66
CA GLU A 54 11.73 -5.26 4.58
C GLU A 54 11.24 -4.81 3.21
N SER A 55 9.92 -4.77 3.01
CA SER A 55 9.34 -4.36 1.73
C SER A 55 7.87 -3.96 1.84
N ILE A 56 7.42 -3.16 0.89
CA ILE A 56 6.01 -2.95 0.58
C ILE A 56 5.69 -3.87 -0.59
N THR A 57 4.87 -4.90 -0.35
CA THR A 57 4.53 -5.91 -1.37
C THR A 57 3.32 -5.50 -2.20
N HIS A 58 2.46 -4.63 -1.64
CA HIS A 58 1.34 -4.04 -2.36
C HIS A 58 1.02 -2.65 -1.80
N PRO A 59 0.90 -1.60 -2.65
CA PRO A 59 1.27 -1.61 -4.07
C PRO A 59 2.78 -1.71 -4.25
N SER A 60 3.21 -2.34 -5.34
CA SER A 60 4.60 -2.28 -5.77
C SER A 60 4.90 -0.93 -6.41
N SER A 61 6.17 -0.59 -6.52
CA SER A 61 6.59 0.65 -7.18
C SER A 61 6.12 0.68 -8.64
N ASN A 62 5.44 1.76 -9.01
CA ASN A 62 4.85 2.00 -10.32
C ASN A 62 3.67 1.09 -10.71
N ASP A 63 3.08 0.36 -9.76
CA ASP A 63 1.83 -0.34 -10.01
C ASP A 63 0.74 0.62 -10.52
N SER A 64 -0.12 0.10 -11.40
CA SER A 64 -1.33 0.77 -11.86
C SER A 64 -2.55 0.05 -11.29
N ILE A 65 -3.23 0.68 -10.35
CA ILE A 65 -4.34 0.10 -9.62
C ILE A 65 -5.65 0.67 -10.14
N CYS A 66 -6.57 -0.22 -10.49
CA CYS A 66 -7.92 0.13 -10.93
C CYS A 66 -8.91 -0.03 -9.77
N ASP A 67 -8.83 0.83 -8.78
CA ASP A 67 -9.77 0.87 -7.66
C ASP A 67 -9.74 2.25 -6.98
N GLN A 68 -10.83 2.56 -6.28
CA GLN A 68 -10.92 3.72 -5.39
C GLN A 68 -10.23 3.49 -4.05
N LYS A 69 -9.83 2.26 -3.75
CA LYS A 69 -9.18 1.88 -2.51
C LYS A 69 -7.93 1.05 -2.77
N ILE A 70 -6.95 1.25 -1.92
CA ILE A 70 -5.79 0.39 -1.83
C ILE A 70 -5.80 -0.37 -0.51
N TYR A 71 -5.37 -1.62 -0.53
CA TYR A 71 -5.18 -2.49 0.64
C TYR A 71 -3.68 -2.77 0.75
N PRO A 72 -2.92 -1.94 1.48
CA PRO A 72 -1.48 -2.12 1.50
C PRO A 72 -1.07 -3.42 2.17
N ALA A 73 0.02 -4.00 1.70
CA ALA A 73 0.65 -5.15 2.32
C ALA A 73 2.15 -4.91 2.45
N ILE A 74 2.70 -5.24 3.61
CA ILE A 74 4.11 -5.06 3.94
C ILE A 74 4.71 -6.35 4.50
N VAL A 75 6.00 -6.47 4.38
CA VAL A 75 6.78 -7.49 5.09
C VAL A 75 7.52 -6.79 6.21
N ILE A 76 7.23 -7.18 7.44
CA ILE A 76 7.94 -6.77 8.65
C ILE A 76 8.95 -7.83 9.06
N LYS A 77 10.00 -7.43 9.73
CA LYS A 77 11.04 -8.33 10.24
C LYS A 77 11.41 -8.00 11.67
N ASN A 78 11.67 -9.05 12.44
CA ASN A 78 12.26 -8.93 13.77
C ASN A 78 13.79 -9.06 13.68
N ASN A 79 14.52 -7.96 13.85
CA ASN A 79 15.97 -7.95 13.92
C ASN A 79 16.49 -8.13 15.36
N SER A 80 15.57 -8.13 16.35
CA SER A 80 15.90 -8.32 17.76
C SER A 80 16.35 -9.75 18.07
N SER A 81 17.10 -9.94 19.15
CA SER A 81 17.40 -11.27 19.70
C SER A 81 16.17 -11.93 20.35
N ASP A 82 15.26 -11.13 20.89
CA ASP A 82 14.04 -11.59 21.55
C ASP A 82 12.88 -11.72 20.54
N PRO A 83 11.93 -12.63 20.76
CA PRO A 83 10.73 -12.69 19.93
C PRO A 83 9.92 -11.41 19.98
N MET A 84 9.42 -10.98 18.84
CA MET A 84 8.50 -9.85 18.71
C MET A 84 7.06 -10.35 18.75
N TYR A 85 6.25 -9.75 19.63
CA TYR A 85 4.84 -10.11 19.84
C TYR A 85 3.88 -9.02 19.39
N THR A 86 4.33 -7.77 19.42
CA THR A 86 3.52 -6.60 19.03
C THR A 86 4.36 -5.59 18.26
N LEU A 87 3.73 -4.87 17.33
CA LEU A 87 4.34 -3.80 16.56
C LEU A 87 3.28 -2.77 16.18
N ASP A 88 3.57 -1.50 16.36
CA ASP A 88 2.72 -0.41 15.92
C ASP A 88 3.06 -0.04 14.48
N ILE A 89 2.04 0.11 13.64
CA ILE A 89 2.17 0.44 12.23
C ILE A 89 1.35 1.68 11.94
N ASN A 90 2.02 2.74 11.47
CA ASN A 90 1.42 3.97 11.01
C ASN A 90 1.59 4.08 9.50
N TYR A 91 0.52 4.38 8.78
CA TYR A 91 0.59 4.49 7.33
C TYR A 91 -0.37 5.54 6.80
N ARG A 92 -0.01 6.15 5.67
CA ARG A 92 -0.81 7.21 5.05
C ARG A 92 -0.57 7.31 3.56
N LEU A 93 -1.50 7.98 2.86
CA LEU A 93 -1.35 8.37 1.47
C LEU A 93 -1.12 9.88 1.36
N ASN A 94 -0.19 10.29 0.47
CA ASN A 94 -0.02 11.66 0.01
C ASN A 94 0.10 12.69 1.16
N GLY A 95 0.79 12.32 2.25
CA GLY A 95 0.99 13.19 3.40
C GLY A 95 -0.27 13.47 4.23
N GLN A 96 -1.35 12.72 4.04
CA GLN A 96 -2.57 12.84 4.87
C GLN A 96 -2.33 12.41 6.31
N GLN A 97 -3.36 12.45 7.13
CA GLN A 97 -3.29 11.94 8.50
C GLN A 97 -2.95 10.46 8.50
N TYR A 98 -2.07 10.05 9.41
CA TYR A 98 -1.72 8.65 9.60
C TYR A 98 -2.93 7.82 10.05
N THR A 99 -3.08 6.66 9.46
CA THR A 99 -3.91 5.57 9.93
C THR A 99 -3.04 4.67 10.79
N TYR A 100 -3.59 4.22 11.91
CA TYR A 100 -2.89 3.34 12.85
C TYR A 100 -3.45 1.92 12.77
N GLN A 101 -2.56 0.94 12.82
CA GLN A 101 -2.89 -0.47 13.00
C GLN A 101 -1.81 -1.13 13.87
N SER A 102 -2.20 -2.00 14.79
CA SER A 102 -1.26 -2.82 15.55
C SER A 102 -1.18 -4.20 14.93
N TRP A 103 0.05 -4.72 14.81
CA TRP A 103 0.31 -6.12 14.53
C TRP A 103 0.53 -6.88 15.84
N SER A 104 0.07 -8.13 15.90
CA SER A 104 0.33 -9.06 17.00
C SER A 104 0.61 -10.45 16.47
N GLY A 105 1.62 -11.12 17.02
CA GLY A 105 2.05 -12.43 16.57
C GLY A 105 3.12 -13.03 17.48
N ASN A 106 3.92 -13.92 16.93
CA ASN A 106 5.12 -14.45 17.56
C ASN A 106 6.21 -14.60 16.48
N LEU A 107 7.02 -13.57 16.33
CA LEU A 107 8.05 -13.47 15.30
C LEU A 107 9.43 -13.64 15.95
N SER A 108 10.06 -14.78 15.73
CA SER A 108 11.40 -15.05 16.23
C SER A 108 12.46 -14.19 15.55
N GLN A 109 13.66 -14.15 16.13
CA GLN A 109 14.79 -13.42 15.57
C GLN A 109 15.03 -13.73 14.09
N ASN A 110 15.25 -12.70 13.28
CA ASN A 110 15.49 -12.75 11.84
C ASN A 110 14.34 -13.35 11.00
N MET A 111 13.17 -13.58 11.60
CA MET A 111 12.00 -14.00 10.86
C MET A 111 11.18 -12.79 10.41
N SER A 112 10.47 -12.98 9.31
CA SER A 112 9.61 -11.97 8.70
C SER A 112 8.17 -12.47 8.66
N ASP A 113 7.22 -11.52 8.64
CA ASP A 113 5.79 -11.79 8.50
C ASP A 113 5.16 -10.79 7.54
N THR A 114 4.11 -11.21 6.85
CA THR A 114 3.37 -10.33 5.93
C THR A 114 2.14 -9.76 6.63
N VAL A 115 2.07 -8.44 6.70
CA VAL A 115 0.96 -7.73 7.33
C VAL A 115 0.10 -7.07 6.26
N TYR A 116 -1.18 -7.39 6.26
CA TYR A 116 -2.20 -6.74 5.45
C TYR A 116 -2.81 -5.59 6.23
N LEU A 117 -2.74 -4.39 5.65
CA LEU A 117 -3.21 -3.18 6.29
C LEU A 117 -4.65 -2.85 5.87
N ALA A 118 -5.36 -2.13 6.73
CA ALA A 118 -6.69 -1.65 6.39
C ALA A 118 -6.63 -0.68 5.20
N SER A 119 -7.72 -0.64 4.42
CA SER A 119 -7.75 0.10 3.17
C SER A 119 -7.60 1.60 3.36
N LEU A 120 -6.89 2.23 2.43
CA LEU A 120 -6.85 3.68 2.24
C LEU A 120 -7.59 4.06 0.95
N LYS A 121 -8.17 5.26 0.94
CA LYS A 121 -8.92 5.74 -0.23
C LYS A 121 -7.96 6.49 -1.18
N ASN A 122 -7.89 6.03 -2.42
CA ASN A 122 -7.19 6.73 -3.49
C ASN A 122 -7.93 8.04 -3.85
N LEU A 123 -7.25 9.15 -3.79
CA LEU A 123 -7.81 10.47 -4.09
C LEU A 123 -7.19 11.12 -5.32
N GLN A 124 -6.10 10.57 -5.83
CA GLN A 124 -5.29 11.12 -6.91
C GLN A 124 -4.86 10.00 -7.86
N ASN A 125 -4.44 10.38 -9.07
CA ASN A 125 -3.89 9.42 -10.02
C ASN A 125 -2.49 8.93 -9.60
N ASN A 126 -1.66 9.84 -9.08
CA ASN A 126 -0.33 9.50 -8.56
C ASN A 126 -0.39 9.52 -7.03
N ASN A 127 0.02 8.45 -6.42
CA ASN A 127 -0.02 8.29 -4.97
C ASN A 127 1.34 7.94 -4.41
N ILE A 128 1.59 8.45 -3.22
CA ILE A 128 2.74 8.09 -2.38
C ILE A 128 2.19 7.42 -1.13
N LEU A 129 2.49 6.15 -0.95
CA LEU A 129 2.23 5.42 0.28
C LEU A 129 3.44 5.52 1.18
N GLU A 130 3.25 5.99 2.40
CA GLU A 130 4.27 6.10 3.43
C GLU A 130 3.87 5.19 4.60
N ILE A 131 4.79 4.37 5.07
CA ILE A 131 4.57 3.42 6.17
C ILE A 131 5.72 3.52 7.16
N GLU A 132 5.38 3.56 8.43
CA GLU A 132 6.32 3.61 9.54
C GLU A 132 5.92 2.58 10.59
N VAL A 133 6.89 1.81 11.09
CA VAL A 133 6.72 0.90 12.21
C VAL A 133 7.39 1.44 13.46
N SER A 134 6.87 1.08 14.63
CA SER A 134 7.40 1.57 15.90
C SER A 134 6.98 0.68 17.06
N LEU A 135 7.62 0.88 18.21
CA LEU A 135 7.30 0.26 19.49
C LEU A 135 7.17 -1.28 19.44
N PRO A 136 8.19 -2.01 18.90
CA PRO A 136 8.21 -3.46 19.02
C PRO A 136 8.12 -3.88 20.49
N ASN A 137 7.17 -4.77 20.81
CA ASN A 137 6.87 -5.18 22.19
C ASN A 137 6.61 -4.02 23.18
N ASN A 138 6.04 -2.91 22.69
CA ASN A 138 5.87 -1.65 23.45
C ASN A 138 7.18 -1.04 23.98
N LYS A 139 8.31 -1.36 23.34
CA LYS A 139 9.63 -0.81 23.67
C LYS A 139 10.10 0.11 22.54
N ILE A 140 11.13 0.91 22.87
CA ILE A 140 11.77 1.76 21.87
C ILE A 140 12.54 0.88 20.89
N ASP A 141 12.36 1.14 19.62
CA ASP A 141 13.16 0.57 18.56
C ASP A 141 14.57 1.20 18.57
N LEU A 142 15.60 0.42 18.34
CA LEU A 142 16.97 0.90 18.42
C LEU A 142 17.55 1.37 17.08
N ASP A 143 17.01 0.87 15.97
CA ASP A 143 17.40 1.31 14.64
C ASP A 143 16.22 1.92 13.87
N PHE A 144 16.00 3.21 14.09
CA PHE A 144 14.93 3.96 13.39
C PHE A 144 15.19 4.11 11.88
N SER A 145 16.39 3.81 11.40
CA SER A 145 16.73 3.98 9.99
C SER A 145 16.03 2.97 9.07
N ASN A 146 15.60 1.84 9.62
CA ASN A 146 14.95 0.74 8.92
C ASN A 146 13.42 0.68 9.13
N ASN A 147 12.87 1.64 9.89
CA ASN A 147 11.46 1.66 10.30
C ASN A 147 10.52 2.31 9.31
N PHE A 148 11.03 2.95 8.28
CA PHE A 148 10.24 3.71 7.32
C PHE A 148 10.49 3.24 5.89
N LEU A 149 9.41 2.99 5.15
CA LEU A 149 9.45 2.82 3.70
C LEU A 149 8.34 3.63 3.04
N SER A 150 8.59 4.01 1.78
CA SER A 150 7.58 4.60 0.92
C SER A 150 7.62 4.01 -0.48
N THR A 151 6.47 4.02 -1.15
CA THR A 151 6.35 3.60 -2.55
C THR A 151 5.43 4.53 -3.32
N ASN A 152 5.72 4.70 -4.62
CA ASN A 152 4.88 5.45 -5.53
C ASN A 152 4.10 4.48 -6.41
N TYR A 153 2.81 4.78 -6.63
CA TYR A 153 1.97 3.99 -7.52
C TYR A 153 0.93 4.88 -8.22
N TYR A 154 0.38 4.36 -9.31
CA TYR A 154 -0.68 5.01 -10.05
C TYR A 154 -2.02 4.37 -9.69
N SER A 155 -3.08 5.17 -9.59
CA SER A 155 -4.43 4.66 -9.47
C SER A 155 -5.37 5.31 -10.47
N ASN A 156 -6.12 4.50 -11.17
CA ASN A 156 -7.22 4.94 -12.01
C ASN A 156 -8.53 4.70 -11.26
N ILE A 157 -9.34 5.75 -11.11
CA ILE A 157 -10.64 5.63 -10.46
C ILE A 157 -11.60 4.99 -11.45
N GLY A 158 -11.69 3.66 -11.43
CA GLY A 158 -12.50 2.90 -12.35
C GLY A 158 -12.91 1.54 -11.79
N ARG A 159 -13.33 0.69 -12.71
CA ARG A 159 -13.60 -0.72 -12.47
C ARG A 159 -12.84 -1.54 -13.51
N THR A 160 -12.27 -2.64 -13.05
CA THR A 160 -11.69 -3.62 -13.96
C THR A 160 -12.80 -4.31 -14.75
N VAL A 161 -12.67 -4.28 -16.06
CA VAL A 161 -13.55 -4.95 -17.00
C VAL A 161 -12.72 -5.92 -17.84
N ASN A 162 -13.05 -7.20 -17.79
CA ASN A 162 -12.43 -8.22 -18.64
C ASN A 162 -13.30 -8.48 -19.86
N ILE A 163 -12.71 -8.33 -21.04
CA ILE A 163 -13.32 -8.69 -22.31
C ILE A 163 -12.62 -9.94 -22.83
N GLN A 164 -13.42 -10.97 -23.13
CA GLN A 164 -12.94 -12.22 -23.70
C GLN A 164 -13.61 -12.45 -25.05
N VAL A 165 -12.83 -12.69 -26.06
CA VAL A 165 -13.29 -13.03 -27.42
C VAL A 165 -12.66 -14.35 -27.84
N GLN A 166 -13.48 -15.39 -27.96
CA GLN A 166 -13.06 -16.68 -28.50
C GLN A 166 -13.37 -16.71 -29.99
N THR A 167 -12.33 -16.87 -30.82
CA THR A 167 -12.50 -17.02 -32.26
C THR A 167 -12.70 -18.48 -32.66
N ASP A 168 -13.31 -18.68 -33.79
CA ASP A 168 -13.49 -19.96 -34.48
C ASP A 168 -12.42 -20.20 -35.58
N ASN A 169 -12.76 -21.00 -36.58
CA ASN A 169 -11.86 -21.30 -37.75
C ASN A 169 -11.78 -20.16 -38.78
N TYR A 170 -12.59 -19.11 -38.65
CA TYR A 170 -12.71 -18.00 -39.58
C TYR A 170 -12.45 -16.66 -38.92
N ALA A 171 -11.49 -16.60 -38.03
CA ALA A 171 -11.19 -15.42 -37.22
C ALA A 171 -10.93 -14.14 -38.01
N GLN A 172 -10.46 -14.24 -39.25
CA GLN A 172 -10.21 -13.11 -40.14
C GLN A 172 -11.47 -12.33 -40.54
N GLU A 173 -12.66 -12.91 -40.33
CA GLU A 173 -13.95 -12.26 -40.58
C GLU A 173 -14.38 -11.37 -39.43
N ASN A 174 -13.79 -11.59 -38.26
CA ASN A 174 -14.17 -10.97 -37.01
C ASN A 174 -13.30 -9.75 -36.71
N GLN A 175 -13.98 -8.67 -36.33
CA GLN A 175 -13.35 -7.45 -35.79
C GLN A 175 -14.15 -7.00 -34.57
N TRP A 176 -13.48 -6.49 -33.57
CA TRP A 176 -14.19 -5.93 -32.44
C TRP A 176 -13.61 -4.57 -32.04
N TYR A 177 -14.44 -3.77 -31.39
CA TYR A 177 -14.12 -2.44 -30.91
C TYR A 177 -14.72 -2.21 -29.54
N LEU A 178 -13.97 -1.55 -28.67
CA LEU A 178 -14.44 -0.99 -27.42
C LEU A 178 -14.46 0.53 -27.54
N TYR A 179 -15.63 1.13 -27.40
CA TYR A 179 -15.83 2.57 -27.51
C TYR A 179 -16.19 3.18 -26.16
N ASP A 180 -15.63 4.36 -25.89
CA ASP A 180 -16.17 5.28 -24.89
C ASP A 180 -17.24 6.16 -25.54
N GLU A 181 -18.47 6.01 -25.11
CA GLU A 181 -19.61 6.77 -25.67
C GLU A 181 -19.53 8.25 -25.33
N VAL A 182 -19.06 8.57 -24.12
CA VAL A 182 -18.97 9.95 -23.63
C VAL A 182 -17.94 10.75 -24.41
N ASN A 183 -16.77 10.16 -24.66
CA ASN A 183 -15.68 10.81 -25.39
C ASN A 183 -15.71 10.52 -26.89
N ASN A 184 -16.63 9.69 -27.36
CA ASN A 184 -16.76 9.26 -28.75
C ASN A 184 -15.43 8.78 -29.34
N SER A 185 -14.71 7.95 -28.56
CA SER A 185 -13.36 7.48 -28.88
C SER A 185 -13.23 5.96 -28.77
N ILE A 186 -12.41 5.37 -29.62
CA ILE A 186 -12.05 3.96 -29.53
C ILE A 186 -11.01 3.83 -28.39
N ILE A 187 -11.32 2.98 -27.43
CA ILE A 187 -10.40 2.61 -26.35
C ILE A 187 -9.44 1.54 -26.86
N ASP A 188 -9.98 0.50 -27.50
CA ASP A 188 -9.20 -0.60 -28.05
C ASP A 188 -9.98 -1.31 -29.17
N SER A 189 -9.27 -2.12 -29.97
CA SER A 189 -9.85 -2.89 -31.04
C SER A 189 -9.03 -4.15 -31.32
N GLY A 190 -9.68 -5.21 -31.76
CA GLY A 190 -9.06 -6.41 -32.30
C GLY A 190 -9.39 -6.58 -33.79
N VAL A 191 -8.35 -6.47 -34.62
CA VAL A 191 -8.44 -6.72 -36.05
C VAL A 191 -7.40 -7.77 -36.42
N VAL A 192 -7.69 -8.62 -37.41
CA VAL A 192 -6.79 -9.71 -37.84
C VAL A 192 -6.50 -10.69 -36.70
N LEU A 193 -7.54 -11.39 -36.25
CA LEU A 193 -7.46 -12.40 -35.22
C LEU A 193 -6.96 -13.74 -35.76
N ASN A 194 -6.35 -14.57 -34.90
CA ASN A 194 -6.01 -15.95 -35.21
C ASN A 194 -7.19 -16.88 -34.97
N ASN A 195 -7.27 -17.97 -35.72
CA ASN A 195 -8.31 -18.98 -35.56
C ASN A 195 -8.19 -19.72 -34.22
N ASN A 196 -9.32 -20.12 -33.64
CA ASN A 196 -9.43 -20.94 -32.43
C ASN A 196 -8.64 -20.38 -31.25
N THR A 197 -8.58 -19.06 -31.13
CA THR A 197 -7.76 -18.38 -30.13
C THR A 197 -8.65 -17.60 -29.18
N LEU A 198 -8.39 -17.74 -27.87
CA LEU A 198 -9.00 -16.90 -26.85
C LEU A 198 -8.19 -15.60 -26.71
N TYR A 199 -8.83 -14.48 -26.95
CA TYR A 199 -8.30 -13.15 -26.70
C TYR A 199 -8.87 -12.61 -25.41
N GLU A 200 -7.99 -12.22 -24.50
CA GLU A 200 -8.35 -11.61 -23.21
C GLU A 200 -7.74 -10.23 -23.13
N ARG A 201 -8.55 -9.26 -22.67
CA ARG A 201 -8.12 -7.89 -22.43
C ARG A 201 -8.72 -7.40 -21.13
N GLU A 202 -7.89 -6.76 -20.32
CA GLU A 202 -8.31 -6.13 -19.08
C GLU A 202 -8.23 -4.61 -19.22
N TYR A 203 -9.29 -3.91 -18.83
CA TYR A 203 -9.40 -2.45 -18.88
C TYR A 203 -9.79 -1.91 -17.52
N CYS A 204 -9.21 -0.76 -17.18
CA CYS A 204 -9.70 0.05 -16.07
C CYS A 204 -10.63 1.13 -16.63
N LEU A 205 -11.92 0.94 -16.53
CA LEU A 205 -12.91 1.85 -17.05
C LEU A 205 -13.52 2.70 -15.94
N ALA A 206 -13.51 4.03 -16.12
CA ALA A 206 -14.19 4.97 -15.24
C ALA A 206 -15.71 4.76 -15.29
N GLN A 207 -16.45 5.41 -14.40
CA GLN A 207 -17.91 5.37 -14.49
C GLN A 207 -18.36 6.08 -15.78
N GLY A 208 -19.07 5.34 -16.66
CA GLY A 208 -19.49 5.84 -17.96
C GLY A 208 -20.29 4.82 -18.76
N CYS A 209 -20.65 5.16 -19.98
CA CYS A 209 -21.28 4.28 -20.96
C CYS A 209 -20.24 3.85 -21.99
N TYR A 210 -20.17 2.55 -22.21
CA TYR A 210 -19.21 1.94 -23.14
C TYR A 210 -19.95 1.00 -24.08
N HIS A 211 -19.51 0.95 -25.34
CA HIS A 211 -20.02 0.03 -26.33
C HIS A 211 -18.92 -0.97 -26.72
N PHE A 212 -19.22 -2.24 -26.54
CA PHE A 212 -18.44 -3.32 -27.13
C PHE A 212 -19.18 -3.84 -28.36
N VAL A 213 -18.55 -3.74 -29.52
CA VAL A 213 -19.14 -4.10 -30.82
C VAL A 213 -18.27 -5.13 -31.49
N ILE A 214 -18.87 -6.21 -31.95
CA ILE A 214 -18.24 -7.21 -32.79
C ILE A 214 -18.86 -7.14 -34.17
N PHE A 215 -18.02 -7.13 -35.21
CA PHE A 215 -18.39 -7.23 -36.60
C PHE A 215 -17.95 -8.59 -37.13
N ASP A 216 -18.87 -9.23 -37.82
CA ASP A 216 -18.65 -10.46 -38.60
C ASP A 216 -18.94 -10.17 -40.06
N SER A 217 -17.91 -10.26 -40.91
CA SER A 217 -18.06 -10.02 -42.36
C SER A 217 -18.56 -11.24 -43.11
N GLY A 218 -18.49 -12.43 -42.54
CA GLY A 218 -19.05 -13.66 -43.09
C GLY A 218 -20.57 -13.72 -42.99
N ASN A 219 -21.18 -13.01 -42.07
CA ASN A 219 -22.64 -13.02 -41.76
C ASN A 219 -23.17 -14.39 -41.32
N ASP A 220 -22.31 -15.25 -40.80
CA ASP A 220 -22.70 -16.57 -40.27
C ASP A 220 -22.54 -16.68 -38.74
N GLY A 221 -22.09 -15.58 -38.08
CA GLY A 221 -21.92 -15.48 -36.63
C GLY A 221 -20.48 -15.73 -36.18
N ILE A 222 -20.17 -15.30 -34.98
CA ILE A 222 -18.80 -15.37 -34.42
C ILE A 222 -18.45 -16.75 -33.87
N CYS A 223 -19.36 -17.68 -33.83
CA CYS A 223 -19.11 -19.07 -33.46
C CYS A 223 -20.13 -20.00 -34.12
N CYS A 224 -19.73 -21.24 -34.22
CA CYS A 224 -20.61 -22.39 -34.42
C CYS A 224 -21.27 -22.43 -35.81
N ASN A 225 -20.64 -23.07 -36.78
CA ASN A 225 -21.32 -23.52 -38.00
C ASN A 225 -22.49 -24.43 -37.56
N PHE A 226 -23.72 -23.97 -37.75
CA PHE A 226 -24.92 -24.79 -37.69
C PHE A 226 -25.19 -25.44 -39.01
#